data_d838b6bb326bdd572ef362cfcdb026fe
#
_entry.id   d838b6bb326bdd572ef362cfcdb026fe
#
_cell.length_a   1.000
_cell.length_b   1.000
_cell.length_c   1.000
_cell.angle_alpha   90.00
_cell.angle_beta   90.00
_cell.angle_gamma   90.00
#
_symmetry.space_group_name_H-M   'P 1'
#
loop_
_entity.id
_entity.type
_entity.pdbx_description
1 polymer ?
#
loop_
_entity_poly.entity_id
_entity_poly.type
_entity_poly.pdbx_seq_one_letter_code
_entity_poly.pdbx_strand_id
1 'polypeptide(L)'
;MRARLGRLNPLVIDVALVLVDWAAISITISAARDPGTRDPDALAYGLGLLMAALLFGRRRWPVGTLLATAVVLSVYFNLNYPGFVPAVPFAVPLYTAAAAGSLGWPLTVSVLWVGGPLLYGLFAETVPVARVINDTLRDGAFFAVIVLFGSLVRGRRAYAAEVGERLRRAEDESERVAQELKVARLVQQQFLPDELPELPGWRVAAFYRSAREVGGDFYSFIELPTGEIGIAIGDVTDKGAPAALVMATTQGLLGAEAPRVASPASALERMNEVLVLNTPAKMFVTCLYMVLDPANGRLRFANAGHNLPYLSTGNGVSDLRAVGMPLGLMPGSNYELRDAVVPPGTRMLLHSDGLAEAHNPDGDMFGFPRVIKIMENCRREDDLIEALMAELDSFAGPGWEQEDDITLVTLERLPA
;
A
#
# COMPACT_ATOMS: atom_id res chain seq x y z
N MET A 1 11.71 -18.05 -7.97
CA MET A 1 11.80 -19.48 -8.39
C MET A 1 11.21 -20.36 -7.29
N ARG A 2 9.88 -20.35 -7.10
CA ARG A 2 9.19 -21.28 -6.18
C ARG A 2 8.84 -22.52 -6.96
N ALA A 3 9.54 -23.60 -6.65
CA ALA A 3 9.32 -24.93 -7.21
C ALA A 3 7.82 -25.29 -7.12
N ARG A 4 7.23 -25.61 -8.27
CA ARG A 4 5.96 -26.36 -8.36
C ARG A 4 6.22 -27.78 -7.82
N LEU A 5 6.16 -27.96 -6.51
CA LEU A 5 5.88 -29.26 -5.93
C LEU A 5 4.48 -29.62 -6.41
N GLY A 6 4.41 -30.46 -7.44
CA GLY A 6 3.17 -30.97 -7.99
C GLY A 6 2.33 -31.51 -6.83
N ARG A 7 1.11 -30.99 -6.65
CA ARG A 7 0.18 -31.50 -5.63
C ARG A 7 -0.07 -32.95 -5.96
N LEU A 8 0.49 -33.86 -5.16
CA LEU A 8 0.19 -35.28 -5.28
C LEU A 8 -1.33 -35.45 -5.32
N ASN A 9 -1.79 -36.33 -6.21
CA ASN A 9 -3.22 -36.61 -6.32
C ASN A 9 -3.75 -37.01 -4.92
N PRO A 10 -4.82 -36.36 -4.42
CA PRO A 10 -5.40 -36.66 -3.11
C PRO A 10 -5.67 -38.15 -2.88
N LEU A 11 -6.04 -38.89 -3.92
CA LEU A 11 -6.27 -40.34 -3.88
C LEU A 11 -4.97 -41.12 -3.59
N VAL A 12 -3.85 -40.69 -4.19
CA VAL A 12 -2.55 -41.35 -3.94
C VAL A 12 -2.13 -41.20 -2.47
N ILE A 13 -2.37 -40.03 -1.88
CA ILE A 13 -2.10 -39.78 -0.46
C ILE A 13 -2.98 -40.69 0.42
N ASP A 14 -4.27 -40.81 0.08
CA ASP A 14 -5.21 -41.62 0.86
C ASP A 14 -4.86 -43.10 0.77
N VAL A 15 -4.52 -43.61 -0.42
CA VAL A 15 -4.06 -45.00 -0.60
C VAL A 15 -2.75 -45.24 0.18
N ALA A 16 -1.79 -44.35 0.08
CA ALA A 16 -0.53 -44.48 0.81
C ALA A 16 -0.76 -44.55 2.34
N LEU A 17 -1.62 -43.68 2.86
CA LEU A 17 -1.97 -43.69 4.30
C LEU A 17 -2.68 -44.98 4.73
N VAL A 18 -3.62 -45.49 3.94
CA VAL A 18 -4.29 -46.77 4.21
C VAL A 18 -3.28 -47.91 4.26
N LEU A 19 -2.35 -47.95 3.31
CA LEU A 19 -1.32 -49.01 3.27
C LEU A 19 -0.34 -48.93 4.47
N VAL A 20 0.08 -47.73 4.82
CA VAL A 20 0.96 -47.49 5.96
C VAL A 20 0.26 -47.85 7.26
N ASP A 21 -0.98 -47.41 7.44
CA ASP A 21 -1.77 -47.67 8.64
C ASP A 21 -2.05 -49.18 8.78
N TRP A 22 -2.43 -49.87 7.71
CA TRP A 22 -2.65 -51.31 7.69
C TRP A 22 -1.35 -52.08 8.00
N ALA A 23 -0.22 -51.67 7.43
CA ALA A 23 1.08 -52.29 7.76
C ALA A 23 1.43 -52.13 9.23
N ALA A 24 1.25 -50.91 9.78
CA ALA A 24 1.50 -50.63 11.20
C ALA A 24 0.60 -51.47 12.13
N ILE A 25 -0.71 -51.52 11.82
CA ILE A 25 -1.67 -52.36 12.56
C ILE A 25 -1.27 -53.85 12.48
N SER A 26 -0.94 -54.34 11.29
CA SER A 26 -0.53 -55.73 11.09
C SER A 26 0.76 -56.12 11.85
N ILE A 27 1.73 -55.23 11.85
CA ILE A 27 2.98 -55.42 12.65
C ILE A 27 2.66 -55.50 14.14
N THR A 28 1.80 -54.60 14.64
CA THR A 28 1.41 -54.60 16.06
C THR A 28 0.62 -55.81 16.45
N ILE A 29 -0.31 -56.32 15.60
CA ILE A 29 -1.03 -57.57 15.81
C ILE A 29 -0.04 -58.74 15.87
N SER A 30 0.91 -58.84 14.92
CA SER A 30 1.91 -59.92 14.88
C SER A 30 2.85 -59.92 16.06
N ALA A 31 3.18 -58.75 16.61
CA ALA A 31 4.12 -58.61 17.74
C ALA A 31 3.43 -58.79 19.12
N ALA A 32 2.12 -58.70 19.16
CA ALA A 32 1.36 -58.82 20.42
C ALA A 32 1.38 -60.29 20.93
N ARG A 33 1.68 -60.47 22.23
CA ARG A 33 1.69 -61.73 22.93
C ARG A 33 1.11 -61.56 24.33
N ASP A 34 -0.17 -61.82 24.49
CA ASP A 34 -0.86 -61.69 25.77
C ASP A 34 -1.31 -63.10 26.25
N PRO A 35 -0.91 -63.55 27.44
CA PRO A 35 -1.35 -64.82 27.98
C PRO A 35 -2.88 -64.92 28.10
N GLY A 36 -3.50 -65.98 27.57
CA GLY A 36 -4.92 -66.22 27.65
C GLY A 36 -5.77 -65.54 26.57
N THR A 37 -5.14 -64.91 25.58
CA THR A 37 -5.82 -64.33 24.41
C THR A 37 -5.83 -65.33 23.22
N ARG A 38 -6.72 -65.09 22.28
CA ARG A 38 -6.83 -65.90 21.04
C ARG A 38 -5.68 -65.58 20.10
N ASP A 39 -5.06 -66.61 19.50
CA ASP A 39 -4.03 -66.36 18.48
C ASP A 39 -4.58 -65.56 17.29
N PRO A 40 -3.82 -64.58 16.76
CA PRO A 40 -4.27 -63.81 15.61
C PRO A 40 -4.49 -64.70 14.39
N ASP A 41 -5.70 -64.65 13.85
CA ASP A 41 -6.16 -65.33 12.65
C ASP A 41 -6.53 -64.41 11.51
N ALA A 42 -7.05 -64.92 10.42
CA ALA A 42 -7.47 -64.13 9.26
C ALA A 42 -8.48 -63.03 9.62
N LEU A 43 -9.33 -63.25 10.65
CA LEU A 43 -10.32 -62.26 11.10
C LEU A 43 -9.65 -61.08 11.81
N ALA A 44 -8.60 -61.33 12.63
CA ALA A 44 -7.85 -60.28 13.28
C ALA A 44 -7.21 -59.30 12.29
N TYR A 45 -6.56 -59.85 11.25
CA TYR A 45 -5.97 -59.04 10.17
C TYR A 45 -7.06 -58.38 9.28
N GLY A 46 -8.20 -59.03 9.07
CA GLY A 46 -9.35 -58.46 8.36
C GLY A 46 -9.94 -57.24 9.07
N LEU A 47 -10.06 -57.29 10.40
CA LEU A 47 -10.47 -56.11 11.22
C LEU A 47 -9.44 -55.00 11.15
N GLY A 48 -8.12 -55.32 11.17
CA GLY A 48 -7.07 -54.37 10.96
C GLY A 48 -7.12 -53.65 9.60
N LEU A 49 -7.38 -54.42 8.53
CA LEU A 49 -7.59 -53.88 7.19
C LEU A 49 -8.83 -53.01 7.11
N LEU A 50 -9.92 -53.37 7.79
CA LEU A 50 -11.15 -52.55 7.86
C LEU A 50 -10.88 -51.21 8.55
N MET A 51 -10.14 -51.21 9.68
CA MET A 51 -9.76 -49.97 10.36
C MET A 51 -8.97 -49.01 9.44
N ALA A 52 -7.99 -49.53 8.73
CA ALA A 52 -7.22 -48.77 7.76
C ALA A 52 -8.09 -48.29 6.57
N ALA A 53 -8.99 -49.13 6.02
CA ALA A 53 -9.86 -48.78 4.92
C ALA A 53 -10.85 -47.65 5.27
N LEU A 54 -11.26 -47.52 6.53
CA LEU A 54 -12.10 -46.42 6.99
C LEU A 54 -11.45 -45.04 6.74
N LEU A 55 -10.13 -44.95 6.61
CA LEU A 55 -9.40 -43.71 6.30
C LEU A 55 -9.78 -43.11 4.95
N PHE A 56 -10.35 -43.85 3.99
CA PHE A 56 -10.88 -43.28 2.77
C PHE A 56 -12.04 -42.31 3.05
N GLY A 57 -12.79 -42.49 4.15
CA GLY A 57 -13.86 -41.60 4.60
C GLY A 57 -13.40 -40.34 5.32
N ARG A 58 -12.14 -40.25 5.74
CA ARG A 58 -11.57 -39.22 6.67
C ARG A 58 -11.77 -37.77 6.21
N ARG A 59 -11.80 -37.53 4.90
CA ARG A 59 -11.98 -36.18 4.34
C ARG A 59 -13.43 -35.72 4.35
N ARG A 60 -14.35 -36.66 4.14
CA ARG A 60 -15.80 -36.39 4.02
C ARG A 60 -16.51 -36.45 5.37
N TRP A 61 -16.11 -37.43 6.21
CA TRP A 61 -16.69 -37.68 7.51
C TRP A 61 -15.60 -37.93 8.57
N PRO A 62 -14.82 -36.92 8.93
CA PRO A 62 -13.66 -37.09 9.84
C PRO A 62 -14.06 -37.67 11.20
N VAL A 63 -15.17 -37.20 11.79
CA VAL A 63 -15.70 -37.71 13.04
C VAL A 63 -16.30 -39.12 12.84
N GLY A 64 -17.03 -39.35 11.76
CA GLY A 64 -17.58 -40.67 11.44
C GLY A 64 -16.48 -41.72 11.30
N THR A 65 -15.38 -41.41 10.63
CA THR A 65 -14.21 -42.28 10.50
C THR A 65 -13.60 -42.60 11.89
N LEU A 66 -13.46 -41.59 12.76
CA LEU A 66 -12.95 -41.76 14.13
C LEU A 66 -13.86 -42.72 14.94
N LEU A 67 -15.15 -42.48 14.93
CA LEU A 67 -16.12 -43.34 15.65
C LEU A 67 -16.20 -44.77 15.09
N ALA A 68 -16.18 -44.90 13.77
CA ALA A 68 -16.17 -46.24 13.14
C ALA A 68 -14.90 -47.02 13.49
N THR A 69 -13.74 -46.36 13.49
CA THR A 69 -12.48 -46.98 13.96
C THR A 69 -12.60 -47.43 15.42
N ALA A 70 -13.20 -46.62 16.29
CA ALA A 70 -13.43 -46.97 17.69
C ALA A 70 -14.33 -48.19 17.84
N VAL A 71 -15.40 -48.29 17.04
CA VAL A 71 -16.29 -49.45 17.04
C VAL A 71 -15.57 -50.73 16.58
N VAL A 72 -14.84 -50.67 15.46
CA VAL A 72 -14.11 -51.83 14.92
C VAL A 72 -13.01 -52.32 15.92
N LEU A 73 -12.34 -51.37 16.55
CA LEU A 73 -11.33 -51.70 17.57
C LEU A 73 -11.96 -52.31 18.85
N SER A 74 -13.17 -51.82 19.25
CA SER A 74 -13.94 -52.45 20.32
C SER A 74 -14.32 -53.91 20.01
N VAL A 75 -14.76 -54.16 18.77
CA VAL A 75 -15.07 -55.54 18.29
C VAL A 75 -13.82 -56.42 18.36
N TYR A 76 -12.66 -55.92 17.91
CA TYR A 76 -11.39 -56.62 17.96
C TYR A 76 -11.07 -57.11 19.38
N PHE A 77 -11.16 -56.24 20.38
CA PHE A 77 -10.87 -56.60 21.78
C PHE A 77 -11.96 -57.51 22.39
N ASN A 78 -13.23 -57.31 22.03
CA ASN A 78 -14.32 -58.21 22.51
C ASN A 78 -14.19 -59.65 21.97
N LEU A 79 -13.52 -59.88 20.84
CA LEU A 79 -13.20 -61.20 20.32
C LEU A 79 -11.99 -61.82 20.99
N ASN A 80 -11.47 -61.20 22.04
CA ASN A 80 -10.35 -61.65 22.86
C ASN A 80 -9.03 -61.84 22.08
N TYR A 81 -8.81 -60.97 21.06
CA TYR A 81 -7.53 -60.87 20.37
C TYR A 81 -6.49 -60.11 21.25
N PRO A 82 -5.17 -60.40 21.07
CA PRO A 82 -4.13 -59.80 21.89
C PRO A 82 -4.12 -58.26 21.74
N GLY A 83 -3.80 -57.60 22.86
CA GLY A 83 -3.77 -56.11 22.92
C GLY A 83 -2.60 -55.52 22.12
N PHE A 84 -2.86 -54.45 21.39
CA PHE A 84 -1.84 -53.62 20.78
C PHE A 84 -2.10 -52.13 21.09
N VAL A 85 -1.11 -51.28 20.82
CA VAL A 85 -1.16 -49.86 21.16
C VAL A 85 -2.33 -49.18 20.43
N PRO A 86 -3.40 -48.75 21.15
CA PRO A 86 -4.59 -48.13 20.52
C PRO A 86 -4.29 -46.88 19.71
N ALA A 87 -3.19 -46.20 20.03
CA ALA A 87 -2.76 -44.99 19.30
C ALA A 87 -2.49 -45.24 17.81
N VAL A 88 -2.12 -46.46 17.40
CA VAL A 88 -1.82 -46.74 15.98
C VAL A 88 -3.05 -46.55 15.09
N PRO A 89 -4.19 -47.28 15.25
CA PRO A 89 -5.36 -47.10 14.40
C PRO A 89 -6.06 -45.74 14.61
N PHE A 90 -5.85 -45.07 15.74
CA PHE A 90 -6.44 -43.76 16.00
C PHE A 90 -5.63 -42.57 15.52
N ALA A 91 -4.36 -42.71 15.20
CA ALA A 91 -3.48 -41.58 14.88
C ALA A 91 -4.03 -40.68 13.77
N VAL A 92 -4.38 -41.26 12.62
CA VAL A 92 -4.90 -40.50 11.47
C VAL A 92 -6.34 -40.03 11.69
N PRO A 93 -7.30 -40.85 12.17
CA PRO A 93 -8.65 -40.41 12.49
C PRO A 93 -8.72 -39.26 13.51
N LEU A 94 -7.98 -39.33 14.61
CA LEU A 94 -7.91 -38.29 15.62
C LEU A 94 -7.36 -36.97 15.07
N TYR A 95 -6.23 -37.06 14.35
CA TYR A 95 -5.65 -35.91 13.68
C TYR A 95 -6.62 -35.25 12.71
N THR A 96 -7.27 -36.04 11.86
CA THR A 96 -8.17 -35.49 10.84
C THR A 96 -9.43 -34.87 11.44
N ALA A 97 -10.01 -35.47 12.50
CA ALA A 97 -11.15 -34.92 13.22
C ALA A 97 -10.79 -33.60 13.95
N ALA A 98 -9.63 -33.54 14.60
CA ALA A 98 -9.16 -32.32 15.26
C ALA A 98 -8.83 -31.23 14.25
N ALA A 99 -8.17 -31.54 13.15
CA ALA A 99 -7.84 -30.61 12.07
C ALA A 99 -9.08 -30.09 11.30
N ALA A 100 -10.17 -30.89 11.27
CA ALA A 100 -11.46 -30.50 10.70
C ALA A 100 -12.29 -29.59 11.62
N GLY A 101 -11.89 -29.38 12.86
CA GLY A 101 -12.54 -28.45 13.79
C GLY A 101 -13.43 -29.08 14.86
N SER A 102 -13.55 -30.38 14.89
CA SER A 102 -14.36 -31.10 15.88
C SER A 102 -13.45 -31.59 17.03
N LEU A 103 -13.21 -30.74 18.04
CA LEU A 103 -12.40 -31.12 19.21
C LEU A 103 -13.13 -32.00 20.22
N GLY A 104 -14.44 -31.84 20.35
CA GLY A 104 -15.25 -32.60 21.32
C GLY A 104 -15.10 -34.12 21.13
N TRP A 105 -15.35 -34.62 19.94
CA TRP A 105 -15.26 -36.06 19.63
C TRP A 105 -13.85 -36.65 19.78
N PRO A 106 -12.77 -36.05 19.25
CA PRO A 106 -11.41 -36.51 19.54
C PRO A 106 -11.09 -36.60 21.02
N LEU A 107 -11.49 -35.60 21.81
CA LEU A 107 -11.28 -35.63 23.26
C LEU A 107 -12.11 -36.73 23.93
N THR A 108 -13.39 -36.88 23.58
CA THR A 108 -14.27 -37.93 24.14
C THR A 108 -13.71 -39.33 23.86
N VAL A 109 -13.33 -39.60 22.60
CA VAL A 109 -12.71 -40.88 22.22
C VAL A 109 -11.40 -41.10 22.99
N SER A 110 -10.55 -40.06 23.09
CA SER A 110 -9.28 -40.15 23.84
C SER A 110 -9.51 -40.50 25.31
N VAL A 111 -10.47 -39.83 25.96
CA VAL A 111 -10.83 -40.11 27.38
C VAL A 111 -11.37 -41.50 27.57
N LEU A 112 -12.23 -41.99 26.71
CA LEU A 112 -12.80 -43.35 26.79
C LEU A 112 -11.74 -44.45 26.58
N TRP A 113 -10.84 -44.26 25.58
CA TRP A 113 -9.85 -45.25 25.20
C TRP A 113 -8.61 -45.24 26.08
N VAL A 114 -8.32 -44.15 26.78
CA VAL A 114 -7.23 -44.04 27.76
C VAL A 114 -7.74 -44.32 29.17
N GLY A 115 -8.91 -43.75 29.52
CA GLY A 115 -9.49 -43.86 30.87
C GLY A 115 -10.18 -45.19 31.16
N GLY A 116 -10.80 -45.85 30.15
CA GLY A 116 -11.45 -47.13 30.31
C GLY A 116 -10.48 -48.23 30.74
N PRO A 117 -9.39 -48.47 30.04
CA PRO A 117 -8.35 -49.44 30.47
C PRO A 117 -7.71 -49.10 31.83
N LEU A 118 -7.54 -47.81 32.15
CA LEU A 118 -7.08 -47.37 33.46
C LEU A 118 -8.04 -47.81 34.59
N LEU A 119 -9.32 -47.52 34.45
CA LEU A 119 -10.33 -47.90 35.43
C LEU A 119 -10.38 -49.42 35.58
N TYR A 120 -10.45 -50.14 34.45
CA TYR A 120 -10.46 -51.60 34.49
C TYR A 120 -9.21 -52.17 35.19
N GLY A 121 -8.02 -51.70 34.85
CA GLY A 121 -6.75 -52.19 35.41
C GLY A 121 -6.54 -51.88 36.89
N LEU A 122 -7.17 -50.78 37.39
CA LEU A 122 -7.11 -50.47 38.82
C LEU A 122 -8.04 -51.36 39.65
N PHE A 123 -9.10 -51.90 39.08
CA PHE A 123 -10.04 -52.79 39.77
C PHE A 123 -9.78 -54.27 39.48
N ALA A 124 -9.02 -54.61 38.47
CA ALA A 124 -8.64 -55.98 38.14
C ALA A 124 -7.35 -56.35 38.91
N GLU A 125 -7.47 -57.26 39.86
CA GLU A 125 -6.35 -57.71 40.70
C GLU A 125 -5.23 -58.48 39.93
N THR A 126 -5.38 -58.60 38.64
CA THR A 126 -4.52 -59.45 37.79
C THR A 126 -3.32 -58.71 37.14
N VAL A 127 -3.32 -57.38 37.14
CA VAL A 127 -2.27 -56.56 36.48
C VAL A 127 -1.55 -55.66 37.48
N PRO A 128 -0.20 -55.58 37.48
CA PRO A 128 0.51 -54.63 38.34
C PRO A 128 0.11 -53.20 38.06
N VAL A 129 -0.29 -52.44 39.09
CA VAL A 129 -0.74 -51.04 39.00
C VAL A 129 0.26 -50.14 38.32
N ALA A 130 1.56 -50.38 38.55
CA ALA A 130 2.63 -49.60 37.85
C ALA A 130 2.59 -49.75 36.31
N ARG A 131 2.24 -50.93 35.80
CA ARG A 131 2.10 -51.17 34.36
C ARG A 131 0.90 -50.43 33.81
N VAL A 132 -0.25 -50.49 34.51
CA VAL A 132 -1.48 -49.81 34.12
C VAL A 132 -1.25 -48.28 34.02
N ILE A 133 -0.58 -47.68 35.02
CA ILE A 133 -0.25 -46.27 35.05
C ILE A 133 0.66 -45.89 33.86
N ASN A 134 1.72 -46.68 33.64
CA ASN A 134 2.70 -46.40 32.58
C ASN A 134 2.07 -46.46 31.18
N ASP A 135 1.25 -47.48 30.90
CA ASP A 135 0.56 -47.62 29.62
C ASP A 135 -0.46 -46.49 29.41
N THR A 136 -1.20 -46.09 30.48
CA THR A 136 -2.13 -44.97 30.44
C THR A 136 -1.42 -43.64 30.13
N LEU A 137 -0.29 -43.37 30.78
CA LEU A 137 0.50 -42.15 30.53
C LEU A 137 1.05 -42.14 29.11
N ARG A 138 1.58 -43.24 28.60
CA ARG A 138 2.08 -43.37 27.24
C ARG A 138 0.97 -43.08 26.23
N ASP A 139 -0.15 -43.78 26.34
CA ASP A 139 -1.26 -43.69 25.39
C ASP A 139 -1.92 -42.30 25.47
N GLY A 140 -2.11 -41.76 26.68
CA GLY A 140 -2.62 -40.43 26.92
C GLY A 140 -1.75 -39.34 26.31
N ALA A 141 -0.43 -39.45 26.44
CA ALA A 141 0.51 -38.52 25.82
C ALA A 141 0.42 -38.58 24.28
N PHE A 142 0.33 -39.79 23.70
CA PHE A 142 0.18 -39.94 22.25
C PHE A 142 -1.10 -39.31 21.71
N PHE A 143 -2.24 -39.58 22.34
CA PHE A 143 -3.53 -39.02 21.96
C PHE A 143 -3.51 -37.49 22.09
N ALA A 144 -2.97 -36.97 23.19
CA ALA A 144 -2.85 -35.51 23.39
C ALA A 144 -2.01 -34.83 22.29
N VAL A 145 -0.84 -35.40 21.97
CA VAL A 145 0.03 -34.85 20.91
C VAL A 145 -0.68 -34.82 19.56
N ILE A 146 -1.40 -35.89 19.19
CA ILE A 146 -2.09 -35.99 17.92
C ILE A 146 -3.21 -34.95 17.84
N VAL A 147 -4.03 -34.81 18.88
CA VAL A 147 -5.14 -33.85 18.94
C VAL A 147 -4.62 -32.41 18.92
N LEU A 148 -3.57 -32.10 19.69
CA LEU A 148 -2.92 -30.81 19.71
C LEU A 148 -2.32 -30.45 18.36
N PHE A 149 -1.66 -31.39 17.70
CA PHE A 149 -1.09 -31.17 16.36
C PHE A 149 -2.17 -30.90 15.31
N GLY A 150 -3.27 -31.67 15.33
CA GLY A 150 -4.41 -31.41 14.46
C GLY A 150 -5.04 -30.03 14.65
N SER A 151 -5.23 -29.63 15.93
CA SER A 151 -5.76 -28.30 16.27
C SER A 151 -4.81 -27.15 15.88
N LEU A 152 -3.49 -27.34 16.03
CA LEU A 152 -2.49 -26.38 15.62
C LEU A 152 -2.48 -26.16 14.09
N VAL A 153 -2.56 -27.26 13.32
CA VAL A 153 -2.63 -27.19 11.85
C VAL A 153 -3.90 -26.44 11.39
N ARG A 154 -5.05 -26.68 12.08
CA ARG A 154 -6.29 -25.94 11.82
C ARG A 154 -6.10 -24.44 12.09
N GLY A 155 -5.57 -24.09 13.26
CA GLY A 155 -5.34 -22.69 13.65
C GLY A 155 -4.44 -21.97 12.63
N ARG A 156 -3.35 -22.59 12.22
CA ARG A 156 -2.47 -22.03 11.18
C ARG A 156 -3.15 -21.82 9.83
N ARG A 157 -4.01 -22.77 9.41
CA ARG A 157 -4.75 -22.62 8.13
C ARG A 157 -5.78 -21.50 8.20
N ALA A 158 -6.52 -21.38 9.31
CA ALA A 158 -7.49 -20.30 9.52
C ALA A 158 -6.79 -18.93 9.52
N TYR A 159 -5.69 -18.81 10.24
CA TYR A 159 -4.90 -17.58 10.28
C TYR A 159 -4.34 -17.20 8.90
N ALA A 160 -3.79 -18.15 8.16
CA ALA A 160 -3.27 -17.89 6.82
C ALA A 160 -4.37 -17.45 5.82
N ALA A 161 -5.59 -18.01 5.95
CA ALA A 161 -6.73 -17.61 5.14
C ALA A 161 -7.19 -16.17 5.48
N GLU A 162 -7.25 -15.83 6.77
CA GLU A 162 -7.62 -14.47 7.22
C GLU A 162 -6.62 -13.40 6.76
N VAL A 163 -5.31 -13.68 6.92
CA VAL A 163 -4.26 -12.77 6.43
C VAL A 163 -4.33 -12.61 4.91
N GLY A 164 -4.56 -13.69 4.17
CA GLY A 164 -4.72 -13.63 2.71
C GLY A 164 -5.92 -12.79 2.27
N GLU A 165 -7.02 -12.86 3.00
CA GLU A 165 -8.21 -12.05 2.70
C GLU A 165 -7.99 -10.56 3.04
N ARG A 166 -7.33 -10.26 4.17
CA ARG A 166 -6.98 -8.88 4.54
C ARG A 166 -6.05 -8.22 3.50
N LEU A 167 -5.04 -8.97 3.01
CA LEU A 167 -4.13 -8.48 1.96
C LEU A 167 -4.88 -8.17 0.67
N ARG A 168 -5.76 -9.05 0.20
CA ARG A 168 -6.58 -8.80 -1.00
C ARG A 168 -7.44 -7.56 -0.86
N ARG A 169 -8.13 -7.38 0.28
CA ARG A 169 -8.94 -6.18 0.51
C ARG A 169 -8.11 -4.90 0.51
N ALA A 170 -6.90 -4.94 1.07
CA ALA A 170 -6.00 -3.80 1.05
C ALA A 170 -5.49 -3.50 -0.38
N GLU A 171 -5.20 -4.52 -1.19
CA GLU A 171 -4.82 -4.38 -2.60
C GLU A 171 -5.96 -3.78 -3.43
N ASP A 172 -7.19 -4.33 -3.31
CA ASP A 172 -8.38 -3.85 -4.03
C ASP A 172 -8.70 -2.37 -3.67
N GLU A 173 -8.59 -2.00 -2.38
CA GLU A 173 -8.80 -0.62 -1.92
C GLU A 173 -7.72 0.33 -2.46
N SER A 174 -6.45 -0.12 -2.46
CA SER A 174 -5.33 0.66 -3.02
C SER A 174 -5.50 0.92 -4.52
N GLU A 175 -5.91 -0.10 -5.29
CA GLU A 175 -6.19 0.04 -6.72
C GLU A 175 -7.35 1.00 -6.99
N ARG A 176 -8.43 0.94 -6.17
CA ARG A 176 -9.57 1.85 -6.30
C ARG A 176 -9.17 3.29 -6.05
N VAL A 177 -8.43 3.57 -4.97
CA VAL A 177 -7.94 4.91 -4.64
C VAL A 177 -7.03 5.45 -5.75
N ALA A 178 -6.13 4.61 -6.30
CA ALA A 178 -5.27 5.00 -7.40
C ALA A 178 -6.06 5.36 -8.67
N GLN A 179 -7.17 4.66 -8.96
CA GLN A 179 -8.05 5.00 -10.08
C GLN A 179 -8.79 6.32 -9.85
N GLU A 180 -9.31 6.56 -8.65
CA GLU A 180 -9.99 7.81 -8.28
C GLU A 180 -9.04 9.00 -8.43
N LEU A 181 -7.78 8.87 -7.98
CA LEU A 181 -6.76 9.91 -8.12
C LEU A 181 -6.38 10.17 -9.59
N LYS A 182 -6.35 9.16 -10.45
CA LYS A 182 -6.13 9.36 -11.90
C LYS A 182 -7.23 10.22 -12.53
N VAL A 183 -8.49 9.99 -12.14
CA VAL A 183 -9.60 10.84 -12.60
C VAL A 183 -9.46 12.26 -12.08
N ALA A 184 -9.10 12.44 -10.81
CA ALA A 184 -8.84 13.77 -10.24
C ALA A 184 -7.72 14.50 -10.98
N ARG A 185 -6.65 13.81 -11.38
CA ARG A 185 -5.56 14.36 -12.21
C ARG A 185 -6.06 14.86 -13.57
N LEU A 186 -6.90 14.08 -14.24
CA LEU A 186 -7.46 14.50 -15.54
C LEU A 186 -8.32 15.77 -15.41
N VAL A 187 -9.10 15.89 -14.33
CA VAL A 187 -9.86 17.09 -14.04
C VAL A 187 -8.94 18.27 -13.72
N GLN A 188 -7.89 18.05 -12.92
CA GLN A 188 -6.93 19.09 -12.55
C GLN A 188 -6.17 19.63 -13.78
N GLN A 189 -5.78 18.77 -14.71
CA GLN A 189 -5.11 19.18 -15.94
C GLN A 189 -5.94 20.17 -16.77
N GLN A 190 -7.27 20.15 -16.67
CA GLN A 190 -8.13 21.12 -17.36
C GLN A 190 -8.09 22.54 -16.76
N PHE A 191 -7.54 22.70 -15.56
CA PHE A 191 -7.31 24.02 -14.97
C PHE A 191 -5.99 24.64 -15.42
N LEU A 192 -5.01 23.82 -15.85
CA LEU A 192 -3.76 24.34 -16.42
C LEU A 192 -4.02 24.77 -17.87
N PRO A 193 -3.36 25.83 -18.36
CA PRO A 193 -3.51 26.28 -19.75
C PRO A 193 -3.15 25.16 -20.74
N ASP A 194 -4.07 24.81 -21.64
CA ASP A 194 -3.83 23.86 -22.74
C ASP A 194 -2.87 24.46 -23.79
N GLU A 195 -2.98 25.77 -23.99
CA GLU A 195 -2.16 26.52 -24.94
C GLU A 195 -1.54 27.74 -24.24
N LEU A 196 -0.28 28.01 -24.58
CA LEU A 196 0.40 29.19 -24.10
C LEU A 196 0.05 30.41 -24.98
N PRO A 197 -0.01 31.64 -24.42
CA PRO A 197 -0.38 32.82 -25.20
C PRO A 197 0.69 33.13 -26.25
N GLU A 198 0.23 33.39 -27.49
CA GLU A 198 1.09 33.90 -28.54
C GLU A 198 1.21 35.43 -28.43
N LEU A 199 2.34 35.91 -27.93
CA LEU A 199 2.59 37.32 -27.71
C LEU A 199 3.59 37.86 -28.75
N PRO A 200 3.25 38.83 -29.59
CA PRO A 200 4.16 39.40 -30.57
C PRO A 200 5.43 39.97 -29.91
N GLY A 201 6.59 39.49 -30.34
CA GLY A 201 7.88 39.91 -29.80
C GLY A 201 8.28 39.21 -28.46
N TRP A 202 7.55 38.20 -28.09
CA TRP A 202 7.84 37.39 -26.90
C TRP A 202 7.93 35.90 -27.22
N ARG A 203 8.71 35.19 -26.41
CA ARG A 203 8.69 33.71 -26.33
C ARG A 203 8.19 33.35 -24.93
N VAL A 204 7.16 32.52 -24.88
CA VAL A 204 6.58 31.99 -23.64
C VAL A 204 6.76 30.50 -23.61
N ALA A 205 7.26 29.96 -22.49
CA ALA A 205 7.30 28.53 -22.26
C ALA A 205 6.90 28.24 -20.81
N ALA A 206 6.32 27.06 -20.58
CA ALA A 206 5.94 26.60 -19.26
C ALA A 206 6.22 25.10 -19.11
N PHE A 207 6.49 24.71 -17.89
CA PHE A 207 6.69 23.30 -17.49
C PHE A 207 5.97 23.06 -16.17
N TYR A 208 5.27 21.94 -16.09
CA TYR A 208 4.60 21.48 -14.88
C TYR A 208 4.81 19.99 -14.70
N ARG A 209 5.23 19.60 -13.52
CA ARG A 209 5.38 18.18 -13.13
C ARG A 209 4.97 18.02 -11.67
N SER A 210 3.85 17.35 -11.43
CA SER A 210 3.41 17.03 -10.07
C SER A 210 4.26 15.94 -9.45
N ALA A 211 4.53 16.05 -8.15
CA ALA A 211 5.23 15.03 -7.36
C ALA A 211 4.36 13.80 -7.08
N ARG A 212 3.03 13.98 -7.06
CA ARG A 212 2.04 12.92 -6.84
C ARG A 212 1.07 12.85 -8.02
N GLU A 213 0.02 12.02 -7.89
CA GLU A 213 -1.04 11.92 -8.89
C GLU A 213 -1.72 13.26 -9.16
N VAL A 214 -1.88 14.09 -8.14
CA VAL A 214 -2.40 15.46 -8.22
C VAL A 214 -1.51 16.39 -7.41
N GLY A 215 -1.32 17.63 -7.91
CA GLY A 215 -0.45 18.63 -7.33
C GLY A 215 -1.18 19.81 -6.71
N GLY A 216 -0.43 20.64 -5.94
CA GLY A 216 -0.89 21.91 -5.39
C GLY A 216 -0.49 23.11 -6.24
N ASP A 217 0.55 22.97 -7.05
CA ASP A 217 1.06 24.02 -7.93
C ASP A 217 0.11 24.36 -9.07
N PHE A 218 0.15 25.60 -9.51
CA PHE A 218 -0.53 26.05 -10.71
C PHE A 218 0.18 27.22 -11.38
N TYR A 219 -0.11 27.41 -12.67
CA TYR A 219 0.18 28.64 -13.40
C TYR A 219 -1.01 28.99 -14.31
N SER A 220 -1.16 30.26 -14.62
CA SER A 220 -2.26 30.75 -15.46
C SER A 220 -1.84 31.92 -16.34
N PHE A 221 -2.43 31.98 -17.53
CA PHE A 221 -2.39 33.13 -18.41
C PHE A 221 -3.82 33.60 -18.64
N ILE A 222 -4.08 34.90 -18.45
CA ILE A 222 -5.42 35.49 -18.51
C ILE A 222 -5.37 36.71 -19.42
N GLU A 223 -6.06 36.64 -20.54
CA GLU A 223 -6.24 37.81 -21.41
C GLU A 223 -7.14 38.85 -20.72
N LEU A 224 -6.62 40.05 -20.56
CA LEU A 224 -7.36 41.15 -19.94
C LEU A 224 -8.06 42.02 -21.00
N PRO A 225 -9.20 42.66 -20.66
CA PRO A 225 -9.92 43.51 -21.60
C PRO A 225 -9.11 44.72 -22.14
N THR A 226 -8.01 45.03 -21.47
CA THR A 226 -7.07 46.10 -21.86
C THR A 226 -6.07 45.65 -22.94
N GLY A 227 -6.04 44.38 -23.31
CA GLY A 227 -5.01 43.80 -24.17
C GLY A 227 -3.71 43.45 -23.44
N GLU A 228 -3.66 43.64 -22.11
CA GLU A 228 -2.59 43.17 -21.23
C GLU A 228 -2.80 41.68 -20.90
N ILE A 229 -1.77 40.99 -20.43
CA ILE A 229 -1.81 39.58 -20.03
C ILE A 229 -1.59 39.48 -18.53
N GLY A 230 -2.57 38.89 -17.84
CA GLY A 230 -2.41 38.42 -16.48
C GLY A 230 -1.62 37.11 -16.45
N ILE A 231 -0.61 37.04 -15.61
CA ILE A 231 0.27 35.86 -15.44
C ILE A 231 0.30 35.53 -13.96
N ALA A 232 -0.02 34.29 -13.61
CA ALA A 232 0.07 33.85 -12.23
C ALA A 232 0.83 32.55 -12.11
N ILE A 233 1.50 32.40 -11.00
CA ILE A 233 2.07 31.14 -10.50
C ILE A 233 1.79 31.04 -9.01
N GLY A 234 1.49 29.89 -8.51
CA GLY A 234 1.22 29.66 -7.09
C GLY A 234 1.38 28.21 -6.69
N ASP A 235 1.49 28.02 -5.39
CA ASP A 235 1.57 26.74 -4.74
C ASP A 235 0.67 26.70 -3.50
N VAL A 236 0.01 25.58 -3.30
CA VAL A 236 -0.85 25.30 -2.16
C VAL A 236 -0.13 24.43 -1.17
N THR A 237 -0.05 24.88 0.08
CA THR A 237 0.48 24.04 1.17
C THR A 237 -0.26 22.73 1.29
N ASP A 238 0.47 21.67 1.69
CA ASP A 238 0.02 20.28 1.72
C ASP A 238 0.04 19.65 0.30
N LYS A 239 -0.30 18.37 0.18
CA LYS A 239 -0.18 17.61 -1.08
C LYS A 239 -1.40 16.73 -1.32
N GLY A 240 -1.59 16.36 -2.57
CA GLY A 240 -2.65 15.46 -2.99
C GLY A 240 -4.02 16.13 -3.17
N ALA A 241 -5.11 15.38 -3.05
CA ALA A 241 -6.45 15.84 -3.40
C ALA A 241 -6.91 17.12 -2.67
N PRO A 242 -6.65 17.35 -1.36
CA PRO A 242 -7.01 18.60 -0.71
C PRO A 242 -6.32 19.81 -1.33
N ALA A 243 -5.01 19.74 -1.61
CA ALA A 243 -4.25 20.81 -2.24
C ALA A 243 -4.76 21.10 -3.66
N ALA A 244 -5.04 20.06 -4.45
CA ALA A 244 -5.60 20.19 -5.80
C ALA A 244 -6.96 20.91 -5.82
N LEU A 245 -7.82 20.68 -4.84
CA LEU A 245 -9.12 21.36 -4.73
C LEU A 245 -8.96 22.85 -4.38
N VAL A 246 -8.05 23.19 -3.46
CA VAL A 246 -7.75 24.59 -3.13
C VAL A 246 -7.12 25.29 -4.31
N MET A 247 -6.20 24.61 -5.03
CA MET A 247 -5.61 25.11 -6.27
C MET A 247 -6.67 25.45 -7.33
N ALA A 248 -7.57 24.52 -7.62
CA ALA A 248 -8.65 24.75 -8.60
C ALA A 248 -9.57 25.90 -8.19
N THR A 249 -9.87 26.03 -6.89
CA THR A 249 -10.64 27.15 -6.35
C THR A 249 -9.90 28.47 -6.56
N THR A 250 -8.60 28.49 -6.27
CA THR A 250 -7.74 29.68 -6.41
C THR A 250 -7.65 30.14 -7.86
N GLN A 251 -7.47 29.22 -8.80
CA GLN A 251 -7.45 29.53 -10.24
C GLN A 251 -8.81 30.06 -10.73
N GLY A 252 -9.91 29.43 -10.29
CA GLY A 252 -11.25 29.90 -10.61
C GLY A 252 -11.53 31.33 -10.11
N LEU A 253 -11.09 31.62 -8.87
CA LEU A 253 -11.19 32.97 -8.31
C LEU A 253 -10.32 33.98 -9.08
N LEU A 254 -9.08 33.64 -9.41
CA LEU A 254 -8.21 34.48 -10.19
C LEU A 254 -8.80 34.81 -11.56
N GLY A 255 -9.27 33.78 -12.27
CA GLY A 255 -9.94 33.97 -13.56
C GLY A 255 -11.19 34.89 -13.50
N ALA A 256 -11.91 34.86 -12.39
CA ALA A 256 -13.08 35.73 -12.16
C ALA A 256 -12.70 37.17 -11.78
N GLU A 257 -11.65 37.35 -10.95
CA GLU A 257 -11.28 38.68 -10.42
C GLU A 257 -10.32 39.44 -11.32
N ALA A 258 -9.37 38.79 -11.99
CA ALA A 258 -8.36 39.41 -12.84
C ALA A 258 -8.95 40.35 -13.92
N PRO A 259 -10.01 39.98 -14.68
CA PRO A 259 -10.61 40.87 -15.68
C PRO A 259 -11.38 42.07 -15.09
N ARG A 260 -11.75 41.98 -13.80
CA ARG A 260 -12.57 43.00 -13.12
C ARG A 260 -11.78 44.08 -12.41
N VAL A 261 -10.50 43.76 -12.09
CA VAL A 261 -9.66 44.64 -11.26
C VAL A 261 -8.38 44.97 -12.00
N ALA A 262 -8.10 46.25 -12.16
CA ALA A 262 -6.90 46.68 -12.89
C ALA A 262 -5.59 46.44 -12.15
N SER A 263 -5.62 46.21 -10.82
CA SER A 263 -4.43 46.09 -9.97
C SER A 263 -4.20 44.63 -9.52
N PRO A 264 -3.01 44.05 -9.76
CA PRO A 264 -2.62 42.78 -9.19
C PRO A 264 -2.82 42.68 -7.67
N ALA A 265 -2.46 43.71 -6.93
CA ALA A 265 -2.62 43.73 -5.47
C ALA A 265 -4.11 43.63 -5.08
N SER A 266 -4.98 44.43 -5.71
CA SER A 266 -6.42 44.37 -5.41
C SER A 266 -7.07 43.04 -5.82
N ALA A 267 -6.58 42.35 -6.86
CA ALA A 267 -7.04 41.04 -7.21
C ALA A 267 -6.67 40.00 -6.10
N LEU A 268 -5.44 40.04 -5.63
CA LEU A 268 -4.99 39.16 -4.52
C LEU A 268 -5.75 39.48 -3.22
N GLU A 269 -6.03 40.73 -2.90
CA GLU A 269 -6.85 41.12 -1.73
C GLU A 269 -8.22 40.49 -1.76
N ARG A 270 -8.94 40.57 -2.88
CA ARG A 270 -10.28 39.99 -3.06
C ARG A 270 -10.24 38.44 -3.01
N MET A 271 -9.25 37.85 -3.63
CA MET A 271 -9.05 36.41 -3.56
C MET A 271 -8.80 35.95 -2.12
N ASN A 272 -8.00 36.71 -1.37
CA ASN A 272 -7.70 36.41 0.05
C ASN A 272 -8.97 36.45 0.91
N GLU A 273 -9.85 37.44 0.72
CA GLU A 273 -11.13 37.55 1.44
C GLU A 273 -12.00 36.30 1.26
N VAL A 274 -12.02 35.72 0.07
CA VAL A 274 -12.78 34.49 -0.22
C VAL A 274 -12.08 33.25 0.33
N LEU A 275 -10.76 33.14 0.11
CA LEU A 275 -9.99 31.96 0.50
C LEU A 275 -9.90 31.79 2.03
N VAL A 276 -9.78 32.86 2.79
CA VAL A 276 -9.77 32.80 4.27
C VAL A 276 -11.03 32.15 4.81
N LEU A 277 -12.18 32.31 4.16
CA LEU A 277 -13.45 31.76 4.59
C LEU A 277 -13.69 30.31 4.13
N ASN A 278 -13.03 29.89 3.04
CA ASN A 278 -13.38 28.66 2.34
C ASN A 278 -12.22 27.64 2.29
N THR A 279 -11.02 28.01 2.75
CA THR A 279 -9.87 27.10 2.78
C THR A 279 -9.83 26.33 4.11
N PRO A 280 -9.51 25.03 4.12
CA PRO A 280 -9.35 24.25 5.36
C PRO A 280 -8.31 24.89 6.29
N ALA A 281 -8.53 24.76 7.61
CA ALA A 281 -7.61 25.28 8.62
C ALA A 281 -6.17 24.74 8.38
N LYS A 282 -5.18 25.64 8.40
CA LYS A 282 -3.74 25.42 8.14
C LYS A 282 -3.35 25.29 6.66
N MET A 283 -4.30 25.31 5.72
CA MET A 283 -3.95 25.41 4.30
C MET A 283 -3.92 26.88 3.88
N PHE A 284 -2.97 27.24 3.05
CA PHE A 284 -2.84 28.55 2.44
C PHE A 284 -2.22 28.41 1.04
N VAL A 285 -2.26 29.48 0.27
CA VAL A 285 -1.74 29.50 -1.09
C VAL A 285 -0.69 30.59 -1.21
N THR A 286 0.51 30.23 -1.66
CA THR A 286 1.46 31.24 -2.15
C THR A 286 1.10 31.59 -3.59
N CYS A 287 1.11 32.88 -3.94
CA CYS A 287 0.75 33.30 -5.29
C CYS A 287 1.49 34.57 -5.71
N LEU A 288 2.11 34.51 -6.88
CA LEU A 288 2.60 35.68 -7.57
C LEU A 288 1.64 36.00 -8.71
N TYR A 289 1.10 37.18 -8.75
CA TYR A 289 0.25 37.66 -9.85
C TYR A 289 0.82 38.89 -10.51
N MET A 290 0.96 38.86 -11.82
CA MET A 290 1.53 39.89 -12.66
C MET A 290 0.57 40.30 -13.79
N VAL A 291 0.65 41.54 -14.21
CA VAL A 291 -0.02 42.07 -15.41
C VAL A 291 1.05 42.66 -16.30
N LEU A 292 1.23 42.06 -17.47
CA LEU A 292 2.21 42.44 -18.49
C LEU A 292 1.50 43.16 -19.64
N ASP A 293 2.00 44.35 -20.02
CA ASP A 293 1.72 44.98 -21.30
C ASP A 293 2.76 44.51 -22.32
N PRO A 294 2.40 43.59 -23.27
CA PRO A 294 3.36 43.01 -24.17
C PRO A 294 3.93 44.02 -25.17
N ALA A 295 3.24 45.12 -25.47
CA ALA A 295 3.70 46.07 -26.44
C ALA A 295 4.93 46.84 -25.97
N ASN A 296 4.96 47.24 -24.71
CA ASN A 296 6.04 48.07 -24.14
C ASN A 296 6.88 47.36 -23.08
N GLY A 297 6.44 46.19 -22.59
CA GLY A 297 7.11 45.41 -21.56
C GLY A 297 6.90 45.95 -20.14
N ARG A 298 5.93 46.84 -19.91
CA ARG A 298 5.55 47.26 -18.56
C ARG A 298 4.92 46.08 -17.82
N LEU A 299 5.37 45.91 -16.59
CA LEU A 299 4.96 44.82 -15.69
C LEU A 299 4.49 45.43 -14.38
N ARG A 300 3.25 45.16 -13.97
CA ARG A 300 2.73 45.40 -12.63
C ARG A 300 2.58 44.09 -11.94
N PHE A 301 2.98 43.97 -10.68
CA PHE A 301 2.92 42.70 -9.96
C PHE A 301 2.70 42.88 -8.45
N ALA A 302 2.14 41.83 -7.86
CA ALA A 302 1.99 41.69 -6.43
C ALA A 302 2.31 40.22 -6.05
N ASN A 303 2.85 40.02 -4.87
CA ASN A 303 3.30 38.71 -4.39
C ASN A 303 2.64 38.39 -3.05
N ALA A 304 1.96 37.27 -2.98
CA ALA A 304 1.38 36.71 -1.79
C ALA A 304 2.25 35.56 -1.24
N GLY A 305 3.49 35.87 -0.89
CA GLY A 305 4.42 34.91 -0.25
C GLY A 305 5.00 33.85 -1.17
N HIS A 306 4.87 33.98 -2.49
CA HIS A 306 5.43 33.04 -3.46
C HIS A 306 6.91 33.37 -3.75
N ASN A 307 7.63 32.42 -4.35
CA ASN A 307 9.01 32.57 -4.77
C ASN A 307 9.20 33.79 -5.69
N LEU A 308 10.33 34.49 -5.51
CA LEU A 308 10.58 35.69 -6.29
C LEU A 308 10.94 35.35 -7.72
N PRO A 309 10.35 36.00 -8.73
CA PRO A 309 10.73 35.78 -10.11
C PRO A 309 12.10 36.39 -10.39
N TYR A 310 12.86 35.72 -11.24
CA TYR A 310 14.19 36.17 -11.67
C TYR A 310 14.12 36.83 -13.03
N LEU A 311 14.88 37.90 -13.21
CA LEU A 311 15.03 38.65 -14.46
C LEU A 311 16.51 38.59 -14.88
N SER A 312 16.78 37.91 -16.00
CA SER A 312 18.13 37.82 -16.61
C SER A 312 18.29 38.90 -17.68
N THR A 313 19.22 39.81 -17.46
CA THR A 313 19.61 40.87 -18.40
C THR A 313 21.04 40.64 -18.88
N GLY A 314 21.53 41.45 -19.82
CA GLY A 314 22.96 41.40 -20.20
C GLY A 314 23.96 41.74 -19.07
N ASN A 315 23.45 42.20 -17.92
CA ASN A 315 24.25 42.61 -16.76
C ASN A 315 24.16 41.62 -15.56
N GLY A 316 23.54 40.47 -15.76
CA GLY A 316 23.34 39.45 -14.74
C GLY A 316 21.87 39.16 -14.41
N VAL A 317 21.63 38.42 -13.33
CA VAL A 317 20.29 38.02 -12.86
C VAL A 317 19.93 38.82 -11.62
N SER A 318 18.71 39.35 -11.59
CA SER A 318 18.12 40.05 -10.44
C SER A 318 16.75 39.50 -10.11
N ASP A 319 16.30 39.65 -8.86
CA ASP A 319 14.93 39.26 -8.44
C ASP A 319 13.99 40.51 -8.51
N LEU A 320 12.69 40.21 -8.72
CA LEU A 320 11.64 41.20 -8.61
C LEU A 320 10.92 41.04 -7.27
N ARG A 321 11.07 42.05 -6.38
CA ARG A 321 10.56 41.95 -5.00
C ARG A 321 9.25 42.70 -4.83
N ALA A 322 8.26 41.98 -4.28
CA ALA A 322 7.06 42.52 -3.65
C ALA A 322 6.75 41.69 -2.41
N VAL A 323 6.15 42.28 -1.41
CA VAL A 323 5.88 41.65 -0.12
C VAL A 323 4.37 41.47 0.10
N GLY A 324 3.98 40.32 0.63
CA GLY A 324 2.61 39.98 1.04
C GLY A 324 2.55 38.64 1.74
N MET A 325 1.50 38.46 2.53
CA MET A 325 1.21 37.20 3.21
C MET A 325 0.57 36.21 2.25
N PRO A 326 0.77 34.90 2.38
CA PRO A 326 0.03 33.92 1.60
C PRO A 326 -1.48 34.09 1.67
N LEU A 327 -2.17 33.76 0.57
CA LEU A 327 -3.63 33.82 0.47
C LEU A 327 -4.26 32.76 1.39
N GLY A 328 -5.37 33.13 2.00
CA GLY A 328 -6.12 32.23 2.89
C GLY A 328 -5.53 32.14 4.31
N LEU A 329 -4.36 32.74 4.57
CA LEU A 329 -3.69 32.65 5.86
C LEU A 329 -4.25 33.63 6.90
N MET A 330 -4.45 34.91 6.50
CA MET A 330 -4.93 35.97 7.40
C MET A 330 -5.98 36.86 6.74
N PRO A 331 -7.08 37.17 7.44
CA PRO A 331 -8.07 38.12 6.94
C PRO A 331 -7.48 39.53 6.87
N GLY A 332 -7.92 40.30 5.87
CA GLY A 332 -7.53 41.71 5.71
C GLY A 332 -6.07 41.92 5.31
N SER A 333 -5.42 40.92 4.72
CA SER A 333 -4.07 41.06 4.18
C SER A 333 -4.04 42.07 3.04
N ASN A 334 -3.04 42.94 3.03
CA ASN A 334 -2.75 43.87 1.95
C ASN A 334 -1.52 43.41 1.18
N TYR A 335 -1.50 43.64 -0.12
CA TYR A 335 -0.43 43.25 -1.02
C TYR A 335 0.28 44.46 -1.61
N GLU A 336 1.60 44.43 -1.62
CA GLU A 336 2.39 45.50 -2.20
C GLU A 336 2.30 45.44 -3.74
N LEU A 337 1.85 46.55 -4.36
CA LEU A 337 1.89 46.73 -5.82
C LEU A 337 3.26 47.24 -6.24
N ARG A 338 3.90 46.59 -7.18
CA ARG A 338 5.18 46.99 -7.77
C ARG A 338 5.09 47.11 -9.28
N ASP A 339 5.89 48.00 -9.82
CA ASP A 339 6.08 48.22 -11.24
C ASP A 339 7.49 47.86 -11.65
N ALA A 340 7.62 47.25 -12.83
CA ALA A 340 8.89 46.96 -13.47
C ALA A 340 8.75 47.13 -14.99
N VAL A 341 9.87 47.08 -15.69
CA VAL A 341 9.90 47.00 -17.14
C VAL A 341 10.80 45.83 -17.53
N VAL A 342 10.31 45.00 -18.43
CA VAL A 342 11.09 43.89 -19.04
C VAL A 342 11.70 44.43 -20.35
N PRO A 343 13.00 44.76 -20.40
CA PRO A 343 13.64 45.29 -21.61
C PRO A 343 13.70 44.24 -22.74
N PRO A 344 13.79 44.67 -24.01
CA PRO A 344 14.11 43.74 -25.08
C PRO A 344 15.39 42.96 -24.84
N GLY A 345 15.37 41.69 -25.15
CA GLY A 345 16.49 40.75 -24.89
C GLY A 345 16.61 40.30 -23.45
N THR A 346 15.57 40.42 -22.65
CA THR A 346 15.53 39.98 -21.25
C THR A 346 14.69 38.70 -21.14
N ARG A 347 15.15 37.78 -20.30
CA ARG A 347 14.43 36.57 -19.94
C ARG A 347 13.99 36.61 -18.48
N MET A 348 12.75 36.30 -18.20
CA MET A 348 12.19 36.18 -16.87
C MET A 348 11.87 34.71 -16.57
N LEU A 349 12.14 34.25 -15.35
CA LEU A 349 11.80 32.94 -14.83
C LEU A 349 10.90 33.12 -13.59
N LEU A 350 9.72 32.49 -13.64
CA LEU A 350 8.87 32.24 -12.48
C LEU A 350 8.99 30.75 -12.14
N HIS A 351 9.04 30.43 -10.87
CA HIS A 351 9.23 29.05 -10.43
C HIS A 351 8.60 28.80 -9.07
N SER A 352 8.13 27.56 -8.83
CA SER A 352 7.78 27.05 -7.50
C SER A 352 9.04 26.65 -6.73
N ASP A 353 8.88 26.30 -5.46
CA ASP A 353 9.99 25.89 -4.58
C ASP A 353 10.51 24.48 -4.88
N GLY A 354 9.69 23.59 -5.46
CA GLY A 354 10.08 22.21 -5.74
C GLY A 354 11.30 22.04 -6.65
N LEU A 355 11.66 23.06 -7.48
CA LEU A 355 12.93 23.06 -8.19
C LEU A 355 14.12 23.28 -7.25
N ALA A 356 14.03 24.30 -6.39
CA ALA A 356 15.14 24.72 -5.53
C ALA A 356 15.30 23.81 -4.29
N GLU A 357 14.21 23.25 -3.80
CA GLU A 357 14.17 22.41 -2.61
C GLU A 357 14.43 20.91 -2.90
N ALA A 358 14.58 20.50 -4.16
CA ALA A 358 14.94 19.15 -4.53
C ALA A 358 16.29 18.73 -3.92
N HIS A 359 16.37 17.52 -3.36
CA HIS A 359 17.55 16.98 -2.72
C HIS A 359 18.27 15.96 -3.59
N ASN A 360 19.59 15.90 -3.45
CA ASN A 360 20.39 14.81 -3.99
C ASN A 360 20.45 13.63 -2.99
N PRO A 361 21.04 12.48 -3.36
CA PRO A 361 21.18 11.33 -2.45
C PRO A 361 21.99 11.61 -1.18
N ASP A 362 22.82 12.65 -1.19
CA ASP A 362 23.63 13.08 -0.03
C ASP A 362 22.85 14.02 0.90
N GLY A 363 21.62 14.44 0.52
CA GLY A 363 20.76 15.35 1.28
C GLY A 363 21.05 16.83 1.06
N ASP A 364 21.85 17.20 0.05
CA ASP A 364 22.06 18.59 -0.31
C ASP A 364 20.91 19.10 -1.17
N MET A 365 20.47 20.34 -0.94
CA MET A 365 19.45 21.00 -1.77
C MET A 365 20.03 21.50 -3.10
N PHE A 366 19.20 21.47 -4.15
CA PHE A 366 19.54 22.09 -5.44
C PHE A 366 19.85 23.57 -5.28
N GLY A 367 18.97 24.29 -4.62
CA GLY A 367 19.15 25.64 -4.12
C GLY A 367 19.04 26.76 -5.17
N PHE A 368 18.56 27.93 -4.75
CA PHE A 368 18.42 29.12 -5.60
C PHE A 368 19.73 29.61 -6.24
N PRO A 369 20.92 29.53 -5.59
CA PRO A 369 22.17 29.94 -6.23
C PRO A 369 22.49 29.16 -7.49
N ARG A 370 22.11 27.87 -7.56
CA ARG A 370 22.31 27.04 -8.76
C ARG A 370 21.35 27.46 -9.87
N VAL A 371 20.10 27.75 -9.55
CA VAL A 371 19.11 28.29 -10.51
C VAL A 371 19.62 29.57 -11.16
N ILE A 372 20.09 30.51 -10.35
CA ILE A 372 20.66 31.80 -10.83
C ILE A 372 21.87 31.55 -11.74
N LYS A 373 22.79 30.68 -11.32
CA LYS A 373 23.97 30.34 -12.11
C LYS A 373 23.64 29.72 -13.48
N ILE A 374 22.60 28.86 -13.54
CA ILE A 374 22.12 28.29 -14.79
C ILE A 374 21.56 29.40 -15.68
N MET A 375 20.74 30.31 -15.13
CA MET A 375 20.17 31.44 -15.89
C MET A 375 21.27 32.36 -16.45
N GLU A 376 22.36 32.61 -15.69
CA GLU A 376 23.50 33.43 -16.14
C GLU A 376 24.26 32.79 -17.30
N ASN A 377 24.39 31.45 -17.30
CA ASN A 377 25.18 30.70 -18.27
C ASN A 377 24.35 30.21 -19.47
N CYS A 378 23.02 30.14 -19.36
CA CYS A 378 22.13 29.68 -20.44
C CYS A 378 22.07 30.71 -21.55
N ARG A 379 22.47 30.30 -22.76
CA ARG A 379 22.42 31.16 -23.93
C ARG A 379 20.98 31.48 -24.28
N ARG A 380 20.75 32.57 -25.00
CA ARG A 380 19.43 33.00 -25.42
C ARG A 380 18.72 32.05 -26.37
N GLU A 381 19.51 31.40 -27.23
CA GLU A 381 19.02 30.39 -28.14
C GLU A 381 18.61 29.07 -27.47
N ASP A 382 19.14 28.79 -26.29
CA ASP A 382 18.87 27.56 -25.54
C ASP A 382 17.56 27.66 -24.75
N ASP A 383 16.90 26.53 -24.60
CA ASP A 383 15.70 26.43 -23.73
C ASP A 383 16.14 26.42 -22.25
N LEU A 384 15.75 27.45 -21.51
CA LEU A 384 16.09 27.59 -20.10
C LEU A 384 15.44 26.49 -19.25
N ILE A 385 14.21 26.11 -19.57
CA ILE A 385 13.49 25.05 -18.82
C ILE A 385 14.21 23.72 -19.03
N GLU A 386 14.57 23.40 -20.26
CA GLU A 386 15.34 22.17 -20.57
C GLU A 386 16.68 22.16 -19.84
N ALA A 387 17.40 23.27 -19.82
CA ALA A 387 18.68 23.40 -19.10
C ALA A 387 18.52 23.22 -17.58
N LEU A 388 17.48 23.81 -16.98
CA LEU A 388 17.19 23.66 -15.54
C LEU A 388 16.83 22.22 -15.20
N MET A 389 16.00 21.56 -16.01
CA MET A 389 15.57 20.19 -15.77
C MET A 389 16.72 19.20 -15.97
N ALA A 390 17.55 19.38 -17.00
CA ALA A 390 18.73 18.52 -17.20
C ALA A 390 19.74 18.62 -16.06
N GLU A 391 19.97 19.82 -15.54
CA GLU A 391 20.86 20.00 -14.38
C GLU A 391 20.24 19.43 -13.09
N LEU A 392 18.92 19.56 -12.91
CA LEU A 392 18.21 18.94 -11.79
C LEU A 392 18.33 17.41 -11.83
N ASP A 393 18.06 16.81 -12.99
CA ASP A 393 18.13 15.34 -13.16
C ASP A 393 19.58 14.83 -12.93
N SER A 394 20.58 15.59 -13.36
CA SER A 394 22.00 15.29 -13.10
C SER A 394 22.36 15.41 -11.61
N PHE A 395 21.81 16.39 -10.91
CA PHE A 395 22.06 16.63 -9.50
C PHE A 395 21.37 15.60 -8.61
N ALA A 396 20.10 15.30 -8.89
CA ALA A 396 19.28 14.38 -8.13
C ALA A 396 19.73 12.92 -8.30
N GLY A 397 20.29 12.57 -9.44
CA GLY A 397 20.82 11.25 -9.73
C GLY A 397 19.77 10.18 -10.04
N PRO A 398 20.23 8.94 -10.35
CA PRO A 398 19.32 7.88 -10.74
C PRO A 398 18.47 7.38 -9.57
N GLY A 399 17.16 7.22 -9.81
CA GLY A 399 16.20 6.73 -8.82
C GLY A 399 15.68 7.80 -7.87
N TRP A 400 15.93 9.07 -8.16
CA TRP A 400 15.36 10.18 -7.41
C TRP A 400 13.83 10.18 -7.51
N GLU A 401 13.17 10.30 -6.36
CA GLU A 401 11.74 10.54 -6.27
C GLU A 401 11.50 12.03 -6.05
N GLN A 402 10.69 12.63 -6.91
CA GLN A 402 10.35 14.04 -6.80
C GLN A 402 9.60 14.32 -5.49
N GLU A 403 10.11 15.25 -4.71
CA GLU A 403 9.60 15.56 -3.36
C GLU A 403 8.43 16.55 -3.41
N ASP A 404 8.47 17.53 -4.31
CA ASP A 404 7.43 18.54 -4.48
C ASP A 404 7.12 18.82 -5.94
N ASP A 405 5.98 19.50 -6.20
CA ASP A 405 5.58 19.89 -7.53
C ASP A 405 6.60 20.87 -8.13
N ILE A 406 6.89 20.73 -9.42
CA ILE A 406 7.80 21.63 -10.13
C ILE A 406 7.03 22.38 -11.19
N THR A 407 6.95 23.68 -11.02
CA THR A 407 6.31 24.61 -11.97
C THR A 407 7.32 25.67 -12.38
N LEU A 408 7.53 25.77 -13.71
CA LEU A 408 8.42 26.77 -14.31
C LEU A 408 7.66 27.51 -15.40
N VAL A 409 7.75 28.84 -15.41
CA VAL A 409 7.25 29.68 -16.49
C VAL A 409 8.35 30.62 -16.94
N THR A 410 8.66 30.65 -18.22
CA THR A 410 9.63 31.57 -18.80
C THR A 410 8.96 32.56 -19.76
N LEU A 411 9.35 33.81 -19.65
CA LEU A 411 8.93 34.89 -20.53
C LEU A 411 10.19 35.57 -21.07
N GLU A 412 10.41 35.49 -22.37
CA GLU A 412 11.55 36.13 -23.03
C GLU A 412 11.05 37.20 -23.98
N ARG A 413 11.46 38.45 -23.73
CA ARG A 413 11.25 39.53 -24.67
C ARG A 413 12.33 39.50 -25.74
N LEU A 414 11.94 39.28 -26.98
CA LEU A 414 12.88 39.17 -28.10
C LEU A 414 13.58 40.52 -28.33
N PRO A 415 14.82 40.57 -28.87
CA PRO A 415 15.45 41.79 -29.33
C PRO A 415 14.60 42.49 -30.37
N ALA A 416 14.63 43.85 -30.39
CA ALA A 416 13.91 44.65 -31.34
C ALA A 416 14.48 44.53 -32.75
#